data_af236cb42eb511502e8a4d1c6f7c44bd
#
_entry.id   af236cb42eb511502e8a4d1c6f7c44bd
#
_cell.length_a   1.000
_cell.length_b   1.000
_cell.length_c   1.000
_cell.angle_alpha   90.00
_cell.angle_beta   90.00
_cell.angle_gamma   90.00
#
_symmetry.space_group_name_H-M   'P 1'
#
loop_
_entity.id
_entity.type
_entity.pdbx_description
1 polymer ?
#
loop_
_entity_poly.entity_id
_entity_poly.type
_entity_poly.pdbx_seq_one_letter_code
_entity_poly.pdbx_strand_id
1 'polypeptide(L)'
;MNEALVIKKSTALTEELLGVLLALEEKVFPSPLSREALRARLGDRKGLVILVAWHGDTPCGYKVGFEDSPEVFYSWVGGVAPQYRRLGIARKLLDEQHRVVKSMGFAYVRTSTKNKYREMLLLNIKAGFDVVGVQKKLKEVEQGILLEKAL
;
A
#
# COMPACT_ATOMS: atom_id res chain seq x y z
N MET A 1 -7.67 27.95 -6.77
CA MET A 1 -8.14 27.25 -5.56
C MET A 1 -7.47 25.90 -5.46
N ASN A 2 -6.99 25.59 -4.28
CA ASN A 2 -6.44 24.25 -4.04
C ASN A 2 -7.56 23.25 -3.81
N GLU A 3 -7.59 22.21 -4.62
CA GLU A 3 -8.53 21.14 -4.41
C GLU A 3 -8.11 20.31 -3.18
N ALA A 4 -9.09 19.84 -2.43
CA ALA A 4 -8.83 19.03 -1.27
C ALA A 4 -8.33 17.64 -1.66
N LEU A 5 -7.42 17.09 -0.86
CA LEU A 5 -7.02 15.70 -0.97
C LEU A 5 -8.12 14.82 -0.38
N VAL A 6 -8.57 13.84 -1.15
CA VAL A 6 -9.62 12.90 -0.71
C VAL A 6 -9.09 11.47 -0.87
N ILE A 7 -9.23 10.67 0.17
CA ILE A 7 -8.91 9.24 0.11
C ILE A 7 -10.20 8.45 -0.02
N LYS A 8 -10.31 7.66 -1.09
CA LYS A 8 -11.46 6.80 -1.34
C LYS A 8 -11.09 5.34 -1.11
N LYS A 9 -11.97 4.63 -0.42
CA LYS A 9 -11.81 3.21 -0.09
C LYS A 9 -12.65 2.34 -1.00
N SER A 10 -12.10 1.20 -1.41
CA SER A 10 -12.84 0.14 -2.08
C SER A 10 -12.44 -1.22 -1.48
N THR A 11 -13.40 -2.13 -1.39
CA THR A 11 -13.18 -3.50 -0.90
C THR A 11 -13.28 -4.54 -2.01
N ALA A 12 -13.46 -4.09 -3.24
CA ALA A 12 -13.52 -4.95 -4.43
C ALA A 12 -12.76 -4.29 -5.57
N LEU A 13 -12.13 -5.12 -6.39
CA LEU A 13 -11.41 -4.65 -7.58
C LEU A 13 -12.39 -4.57 -8.76
N THR A 14 -12.62 -3.37 -9.28
CA THR A 14 -13.38 -3.14 -10.50
C THR A 14 -12.43 -2.85 -11.65
N GLU A 15 -12.91 -2.96 -12.89
CA GLU A 15 -12.10 -2.64 -14.06
C GLU A 15 -11.65 -1.18 -14.08
N GLU A 16 -12.51 -0.27 -13.65
CA GLU A 16 -12.19 1.14 -13.52
C GLU A 16 -11.06 1.36 -12.51
N LEU A 17 -11.18 0.77 -11.34
CA LEU A 17 -10.18 0.88 -10.28
C LEU A 17 -8.86 0.24 -10.69
N LEU A 18 -8.92 -0.88 -11.40
CA LEU A 18 -7.73 -1.53 -11.95
C LEU A 18 -6.97 -0.59 -12.88
N GLY A 19 -7.68 0.15 -13.73
CA GLY A 19 -7.06 1.16 -14.60
C GLY A 19 -6.37 2.27 -13.82
N VAL A 20 -6.98 2.73 -12.73
CA VAL A 20 -6.39 3.75 -11.84
C VAL A 20 -5.11 3.23 -11.20
N LEU A 21 -5.13 2.01 -10.68
CA LEU A 21 -3.95 1.39 -10.05
C LEU A 21 -2.82 1.19 -11.05
N LEU A 22 -3.12 0.77 -12.28
CA LEU A 22 -2.11 0.62 -13.33
C LEU A 22 -1.43 1.94 -13.66
N ALA A 23 -2.21 3.01 -13.80
CA ALA A 23 -1.67 4.34 -14.07
C ALA A 23 -0.75 4.82 -12.95
N LEU A 24 -1.12 4.56 -11.69
CA LEU A 24 -0.28 4.92 -10.53
C LEU A 24 0.97 4.06 -10.45
N GLU A 25 0.87 2.75 -10.71
CA GLU A 25 2.03 1.86 -10.74
C GLU A 25 3.09 2.33 -11.73
N GLU A 26 2.68 2.76 -12.92
CA GLU A 26 3.60 3.27 -13.94
C GLU A 26 4.33 4.54 -13.50
N LYS A 27 3.69 5.38 -12.70
CA LYS A 27 4.28 6.62 -12.19
C LYS A 27 5.20 6.39 -10.99
N VAL A 28 4.94 5.36 -10.20
CA VAL A 28 5.62 5.11 -8.92
C VAL A 28 6.84 4.19 -9.08
N PHE A 29 6.73 3.14 -9.89
CA PHE A 29 7.75 2.10 -9.97
C PHE A 29 8.39 2.01 -11.36
N PRO A 30 9.72 1.77 -11.43
CA PRO A 30 10.40 1.56 -12.71
C PRO A 30 9.98 0.26 -13.39
N SER A 31 9.56 -0.75 -12.62
CA SER A 31 9.03 -2.02 -13.14
C SER A 31 7.62 -2.22 -12.58
N PRO A 32 6.62 -1.56 -13.16
CA PRO A 32 5.26 -1.62 -12.64
C PRO A 32 4.63 -3.01 -12.81
N LEU A 33 3.69 -3.31 -11.92
CA LEU A 33 2.88 -4.52 -12.04
C LEU A 33 1.98 -4.45 -13.27
N SER A 34 1.80 -5.58 -13.94
CA SER A 34 0.90 -5.69 -15.08
C SER A 34 -0.56 -5.80 -14.63
N ARG A 35 -1.48 -5.61 -15.57
CA ARG A 35 -2.91 -5.82 -15.36
C ARG A 35 -3.19 -7.24 -14.86
N GLU A 36 -2.56 -8.24 -15.48
CA GLU A 36 -2.72 -9.64 -15.12
C GLU A 36 -2.19 -9.93 -13.72
N ALA A 37 -1.05 -9.34 -13.36
CA ALA A 37 -0.46 -9.52 -12.04
C ALA A 37 -1.35 -8.92 -10.94
N LEU A 38 -1.92 -7.74 -11.18
CA LEU A 38 -2.86 -7.11 -10.24
C LEU A 38 -4.13 -7.94 -10.07
N ARG A 39 -4.71 -8.40 -11.18
CA ARG A 39 -5.91 -9.25 -11.12
C ARG A 39 -5.64 -10.56 -10.38
N ALA A 40 -4.51 -11.22 -10.69
CA ALA A 40 -4.14 -12.48 -10.06
C ALA A 40 -3.94 -12.32 -8.56
N ARG A 41 -3.35 -11.19 -8.15
CA ARG A 41 -3.06 -10.93 -6.73
C ARG A 41 -4.29 -10.51 -5.94
N LEU A 42 -5.18 -9.72 -6.54
CA LEU A 42 -6.27 -9.06 -5.82
C LEU A 42 -7.66 -9.61 -6.09
N GLY A 43 -7.86 -10.39 -7.16
CA GLY A 43 -9.18 -10.76 -7.68
C GLY A 43 -10.14 -11.33 -6.66
N ASP A 44 -9.73 -12.31 -5.89
CA ASP A 44 -10.58 -13.01 -4.91
C ASP A 44 -10.01 -12.94 -3.50
N ARG A 45 -9.26 -11.89 -3.19
CA ARG A 45 -8.64 -11.74 -1.88
C ARG A 45 -9.66 -11.39 -0.81
N LYS A 46 -9.68 -12.19 0.25
CA LYS A 46 -10.45 -11.90 1.44
C LYS A 46 -9.86 -10.70 2.17
N GLY A 47 -10.72 -9.83 2.68
CA GLY A 47 -10.28 -8.66 3.42
C GLY A 47 -9.58 -7.61 2.57
N LEU A 48 -9.86 -7.56 1.27
CA LEU A 48 -9.25 -6.59 0.36
C LEU A 48 -9.62 -5.16 0.74
N VAL A 49 -8.61 -4.30 0.83
CA VAL A 49 -8.78 -2.86 1.03
C VAL A 49 -7.90 -2.13 0.04
N ILE A 50 -8.52 -1.32 -0.80
CA ILE A 50 -7.84 -0.48 -1.78
C ILE A 50 -8.13 0.97 -1.42
N LEU A 51 -7.07 1.74 -1.17
CA LEU A 51 -7.17 3.17 -0.91
C LEU A 51 -6.51 3.92 -2.06
N VAL A 52 -7.20 4.91 -2.57
CA VAL A 52 -6.66 5.83 -3.58
C VAL A 52 -6.82 7.25 -3.08
N ALA A 53 -5.73 7.99 -3.09
CA ALA A 53 -5.73 9.42 -2.77
C ALA A 53 -5.94 10.21 -4.07
N TRP A 54 -6.90 11.13 -4.03
CA TRP A 54 -7.31 11.95 -5.16
C TRP A 54 -7.08 13.43 -4.87
N HIS A 55 -6.53 14.12 -5.83
CA HIS A 55 -6.47 15.57 -5.84
C HIS A 55 -7.39 16.05 -6.97
N GLY A 56 -8.63 16.40 -6.64
CA GLY A 56 -9.67 16.58 -7.63
C GLY A 56 -9.93 15.28 -8.38
N ASP A 57 -9.82 15.32 -9.71
CA ASP A 57 -10.00 14.14 -10.56
C ASP A 57 -8.70 13.37 -10.84
N THR A 58 -7.59 13.78 -10.22
CA THR A 58 -6.27 13.19 -10.45
C THR A 58 -5.91 12.23 -9.32
N PRO A 59 -5.72 10.93 -9.61
CA PRO A 59 -5.20 10.02 -8.60
C PRO A 59 -3.72 10.31 -8.36
N CYS A 60 -3.34 10.48 -7.10
CA CYS A 60 -1.98 10.90 -6.74
C CYS A 60 -1.24 9.92 -5.83
N GLY A 61 -1.94 8.95 -5.26
CA GLY A 61 -1.33 7.92 -4.43
C GLY A 61 -2.29 6.78 -4.17
N TYR A 62 -1.75 5.66 -3.70
CA TYR A 62 -2.57 4.48 -3.43
C TYR A 62 -1.92 3.60 -2.37
N LYS A 63 -2.73 2.74 -1.77
CA LYS A 63 -2.27 1.72 -0.82
C LYS A 63 -3.23 0.54 -0.86
N VAL A 64 -2.69 -0.65 -1.04
CA VAL A 64 -3.48 -1.87 -1.23
C VAL A 64 -2.99 -2.95 -0.29
N GLY A 65 -3.94 -3.64 0.32
CA GLY A 65 -3.65 -4.80 1.14
C GLY A 65 -4.85 -5.72 1.26
N PHE A 66 -4.63 -6.82 1.95
CA PHE A 66 -5.64 -7.87 2.11
C PHE A 66 -5.35 -8.71 3.36
N GLU A 67 -6.29 -9.58 3.72
CA GLU A 67 -6.10 -10.49 4.83
C GLU A 67 -4.98 -11.50 4.55
N ASP A 68 -4.03 -11.59 5.46
CA ASP A 68 -2.99 -12.62 5.45
C ASP A 68 -3.45 -13.82 6.32
N SER A 69 -4.02 -13.52 7.48
CA SER A 69 -4.65 -14.49 8.37
C SER A 69 -5.77 -13.76 9.12
N PRO A 70 -6.64 -14.45 9.88
CA PRO A 70 -7.79 -13.79 10.52
C PRO A 70 -7.47 -12.57 11.36
N GLU A 71 -6.30 -12.50 11.98
CA GLU A 71 -5.89 -11.38 12.82
C GLU A 71 -4.90 -10.43 12.14
N VAL A 72 -4.36 -10.80 10.98
CA VAL A 72 -3.26 -10.08 10.33
C VAL A 72 -3.66 -9.58 8.96
N PHE A 73 -3.60 -8.28 8.77
CA PHE A 73 -3.74 -7.62 7.48
C PHE A 73 -2.36 -7.42 6.87
N TYR A 74 -2.20 -7.79 5.61
CA TYR A 74 -0.96 -7.59 4.85
C TYR A 74 -1.08 -6.36 3.96
N SER A 75 -0.29 -5.34 4.25
CA SER A 75 -0.17 -4.15 3.41
C SER A 75 0.83 -4.46 2.30
N TRP A 76 0.32 -4.70 1.10
CA TRP A 76 1.09 -5.29 0.01
C TRP A 76 1.86 -4.25 -0.80
N VAL A 77 1.17 -3.24 -1.32
CA VAL A 77 1.79 -2.27 -2.23
C VAL A 77 1.17 -0.90 -2.03
N GLY A 78 1.94 0.12 -2.31
CA GLY A 78 1.49 1.49 -2.28
C GLY A 78 2.57 2.43 -2.77
N GLY A 79 2.18 3.65 -3.03
CA GLY A 79 3.09 4.69 -3.44
C GLY A 79 2.39 6.00 -3.72
N VAL A 80 3.19 7.04 -3.92
CA VAL A 80 2.74 8.39 -4.22
C VAL A 80 3.41 8.84 -5.50
N ALA A 81 2.63 9.40 -6.43
CA ALA A 81 3.15 9.92 -7.68
C ALA A 81 4.22 11.00 -7.40
N PRO A 82 5.30 11.05 -8.21
CA PRO A 82 6.46 11.91 -7.90
C PRO A 82 6.12 13.37 -7.61
N GLN A 83 5.22 13.98 -8.38
CA GLN A 83 4.86 15.37 -8.20
C GLN A 83 4.04 15.65 -6.93
N TYR A 84 3.56 14.62 -6.27
CA TYR A 84 2.77 14.72 -5.04
C TYR A 84 3.54 14.26 -3.80
N ARG A 85 4.82 13.94 -3.93
CA ARG A 85 5.66 13.52 -2.80
C ARG A 85 5.96 14.70 -1.87
N ARG A 86 6.33 14.37 -0.62
CA ARG A 86 6.66 15.33 0.45
C ARG A 86 5.49 16.22 0.89
N LEU A 87 4.26 15.79 0.62
CA LEU A 87 3.04 16.48 1.05
C LEU A 87 2.31 15.71 2.17
N GLY A 88 2.92 14.63 2.69
CA GLY A 88 2.32 13.83 3.74
C GLY A 88 1.27 12.82 3.27
N ILE A 89 1.13 12.61 1.97
CA ILE A 89 0.09 11.71 1.41
C ILE A 89 0.34 10.25 1.81
N ALA A 90 1.58 9.79 1.76
CA ALA A 90 1.93 8.43 2.16
C ALA A 90 1.52 8.15 3.61
N ARG A 91 1.77 9.11 4.52
CA ARG A 91 1.36 8.98 5.92
C ARG A 91 -0.16 8.97 6.09
N LYS A 92 -0.86 9.81 5.35
CA LYS A 92 -2.34 9.84 5.37
C LYS A 92 -2.93 8.52 4.88
N LEU A 93 -2.38 7.96 3.83
CA LEU A 93 -2.80 6.64 3.32
C LEU A 93 -2.56 5.54 4.36
N LEU A 94 -1.40 5.56 4.99
CA LEU A 94 -1.04 4.59 6.04
C LEU A 94 -2.00 4.69 7.23
N ASP A 95 -2.23 5.90 7.74
CA ASP A 95 -3.12 6.12 8.88
C ASP A 95 -4.56 5.70 8.56
N GLU A 96 -5.05 6.02 7.36
CA GLU A 96 -6.39 5.62 6.92
C GLU A 96 -6.50 4.10 6.78
N GLN A 97 -5.49 3.44 6.20
CA GLN A 97 -5.48 2.00 6.12
C GLN A 97 -5.58 1.36 7.52
N HIS A 98 -4.80 1.84 8.47
CA HIS A 98 -4.80 1.29 9.82
C HIS A 98 -6.14 1.51 10.52
N ARG A 99 -6.75 2.68 10.33
CA ARG A 99 -8.08 2.97 10.88
C ARG A 99 -9.12 2.00 10.31
N VAL A 100 -9.11 1.80 8.99
CA VAL A 100 -10.06 0.92 8.31
C VAL A 100 -9.89 -0.53 8.77
N VAL A 101 -8.67 -1.06 8.74
CA VAL A 101 -8.44 -2.47 9.05
C VAL A 101 -8.64 -2.77 10.53
N LYS A 102 -8.36 -1.82 11.40
CA LYS A 102 -8.71 -1.96 12.82
C LYS A 102 -10.22 -2.08 13.02
N SER A 103 -11.00 -1.27 12.30
CA SER A 103 -12.47 -1.34 12.35
C SER A 103 -13.01 -2.66 11.79
N MET A 104 -12.26 -3.32 10.92
CA MET A 104 -12.61 -4.63 10.36
C MET A 104 -12.27 -5.79 11.30
N GLY A 105 -11.61 -5.53 12.44
CA GLY A 105 -11.27 -6.53 13.43
C GLY A 105 -9.86 -7.08 13.36
N PHE A 106 -9.01 -6.55 12.49
CA PHE A 106 -7.61 -6.98 12.44
C PHE A 106 -6.84 -6.46 13.66
N ALA A 107 -5.97 -7.31 14.21
CA ALA A 107 -5.14 -6.98 15.37
C ALA A 107 -3.75 -6.48 14.96
N TYR A 108 -3.26 -6.87 13.79
CA TYR A 108 -1.92 -6.56 13.32
C TYR A 108 -1.92 -6.18 11.85
N VAL A 109 -0.95 -5.34 11.47
CA VAL A 109 -0.60 -5.07 10.07
C VAL A 109 0.81 -5.55 9.84
N ARG A 110 1.02 -6.33 8.79
CA ARG A 110 2.33 -6.73 8.29
C ARG A 110 2.60 -6.06 6.96
N THR A 111 3.86 -5.80 6.70
CA THR A 111 4.32 -5.31 5.41
C THR A 111 5.74 -5.79 5.15
N SER A 112 6.19 -5.67 3.91
CA SER A 112 7.54 -6.00 3.51
C SER A 112 8.08 -4.86 2.65
N THR A 113 9.33 -4.51 2.84
CA THR A 113 10.01 -3.50 2.05
C THR A 113 11.46 -3.90 1.81
N LYS A 114 12.23 -3.06 1.17
CA LYS A 114 13.65 -3.29 0.90
C LYS A 114 14.46 -2.08 1.36
N ASN A 115 15.75 -2.28 1.63
CA ASN A 115 16.64 -1.20 2.03
C ASN A 115 16.68 -0.05 1.01
N LYS A 116 16.56 -0.34 -0.27
CA LYS A 116 16.55 0.69 -1.32
C LYS A 116 15.34 1.62 -1.24
N TYR A 117 14.23 1.15 -0.69
CA TYR A 117 13.04 1.99 -0.47
C TYR A 117 13.13 2.67 0.89
N ARG A 118 14.18 3.44 1.07
CA ARG A 118 14.57 4.02 2.36
C ARG A 118 13.47 4.90 2.98
N GLU A 119 12.83 5.71 2.17
CA GLU A 119 11.76 6.60 2.66
C GLU A 119 10.56 5.81 3.19
N MET A 120 10.17 4.74 2.52
CA MET A 120 9.07 3.88 2.97
C MET A 120 9.44 3.12 4.24
N LEU A 121 10.67 2.62 4.33
CA LEU A 121 11.16 1.96 5.54
C LEU A 121 11.12 2.92 6.74
N LEU A 122 11.61 4.13 6.58
CA LEU A 122 11.59 5.15 7.62
C LEU A 122 10.17 5.54 8.01
N LEU A 123 9.28 5.70 7.03
CA LEU A 123 7.87 6.01 7.29
C LEU A 123 7.23 4.93 8.16
N ASN A 124 7.42 3.67 7.82
CA ASN A 124 6.86 2.55 8.58
C ASN A 124 7.40 2.52 10.02
N ILE A 125 8.70 2.72 10.19
CA ILE A 125 9.32 2.76 11.53
C ILE A 125 8.73 3.91 12.35
N LYS A 126 8.63 5.10 11.77
CA LYS A 126 8.03 6.26 12.44
C LYS A 126 6.56 6.04 12.79
N ALA A 127 5.86 5.27 11.96
CA ALA A 127 4.45 4.96 12.19
C ALA A 127 4.23 3.86 13.25
N GLY A 128 5.30 3.31 13.81
CA GLY A 128 5.23 2.34 14.90
C GLY A 128 5.40 0.89 14.47
N PHE A 129 5.83 0.63 13.23
CA PHE A 129 6.18 -0.73 12.82
C PHE A 129 7.51 -1.15 13.44
N ASP A 130 7.58 -2.41 13.86
CA ASP A 130 8.80 -3.06 14.27
C ASP A 130 9.35 -3.93 13.14
N VAL A 131 10.67 -3.97 13.00
CA VAL A 131 11.31 -4.93 12.10
C VAL A 131 11.28 -6.28 12.79
N VAL A 132 10.64 -7.27 12.18
CA VAL A 132 10.46 -8.60 12.79
C VAL A 132 11.23 -9.68 12.05
N GLY A 133 11.82 -9.39 10.91
CA GLY A 133 12.60 -10.37 10.18
C GLY A 133 13.16 -9.87 8.88
N VAL A 134 13.96 -10.73 8.27
CA VAL A 134 14.56 -10.50 6.96
C VAL A 134 14.30 -11.74 6.13
N GLN A 135 13.88 -11.56 4.89
CA GLN A 135 13.62 -12.65 3.96
C GLN A 135 14.49 -12.48 2.73
N LYS A 136 15.34 -13.45 2.43
CA LYS A 136 16.12 -13.49 1.21
C LYS A 136 15.43 -14.41 0.21
N LYS A 137 15.04 -13.86 -0.93
CA LYS A 137 14.47 -14.64 -2.02
C LYS A 137 15.57 -15.12 -2.96
N LEU A 138 15.37 -16.31 -3.51
CA LEU A 138 16.29 -16.86 -4.52
C LEU A 138 16.36 -15.89 -5.72
N LYS A 139 17.57 -15.63 -6.19
CA LYS A 139 17.88 -14.73 -7.32
C LYS A 139 17.65 -13.23 -7.07
N GLU A 140 17.31 -12.82 -5.85
CA GLU A 140 17.24 -11.41 -5.51
C GLU A 140 18.53 -10.98 -4.80
N VAL A 141 19.04 -9.82 -5.18
CA VAL A 141 20.25 -9.22 -4.59
C VAL A 141 19.92 -8.64 -3.22
N GLU A 142 18.75 -7.99 -3.10
CA GLU A 142 18.33 -7.37 -1.85
C GLU A 142 17.40 -8.28 -1.05
N GLN A 143 17.55 -8.21 0.27
CA GLN A 143 16.70 -8.91 1.21
C GLN A 143 15.41 -8.14 1.45
N GLY A 144 14.30 -8.85 1.57
CA GLY A 144 13.04 -8.28 2.06
C GLY A 144 13.13 -8.03 3.57
N ILE A 145 12.67 -6.87 4.00
CA ILE A 145 12.58 -6.51 5.41
C ILE A 145 11.12 -6.66 5.82
N LEU A 146 10.87 -7.51 6.80
CA LEU A 146 9.53 -7.78 7.31
C LEU A 146 9.24 -6.90 8.51
N LEU A 147 8.11 -6.21 8.48
CA LEU A 147 7.69 -5.31 9.55
C LEU A 147 6.28 -5.67 10.01
N GLU A 148 6.02 -5.43 11.29
CA GLU A 148 4.72 -5.69 11.90
C GLU A 148 4.37 -4.58 12.88
N LYS A 149 3.09 -4.26 12.94
CA LYS A 149 2.56 -3.28 13.90
C LYS A 149 1.29 -3.82 14.54
N ALA A 150 1.20 -3.73 15.87
CA ALA A 150 -0.05 -3.96 16.58
C ALA A 150 -0.98 -2.75 16.42
N LEU A 151 -2.25 -3.01 16.16
CA LEU A 151 -3.27 -1.97 15.97
C LEU A 151 -3.94 -1.55 17.27
#